data_49576084c6301f44e061c57e17eec059
#
_entry.id   49576084c6301f44e061c57e17eec059
#
_cell.length_a   1.000
_cell.length_b   1.000
_cell.length_c   1.000
_cell.angle_alpha   90.00
_cell.angle_beta   90.00
_cell.angle_gamma   90.00
#
_symmetry.space_group_name_H-M   'P 1'
#
loop_
_entity.id
_entity.type
_entity.pdbx_description
1 polymer ?
#
loop_
_entity_poly.entity_id
_entity_poly.type
_entity_poly.pdbx_seq_one_letter_code
_entity_poly.pdbx_strand_id
1 'polypeptide(L)'
;MKARYIYSALFALAICCGFTACSEDDVDKNISVIVDSQTPQNDLDRWLEKNYVQRYNIELRYRWEDNEIDMNYILVPAKYEHAVRMARILKYICFDSFDEVTGGPEFIRASFPKVVQLVGNPGWNGNGSYTLGSSEGGYKINLWYVNHLGDNLVVYDSSWQLIKNDSVIRDREELNATYFHTIIHEYGHVFHQRVPYTNEFNQITGSDYLGGSYTSVFSSPEDPQIFQRGFITAYAAYSADEDFAETFSTYVTSTDEEFNNIILKAGTDGRNKINQKLRIVKDYFQDNWELDVDALRQAVQKREANLREQNFDDISL
;
A
#
# COMPACT_ATOMS: atom_id res chain seq x y z
N MET A 1 -30.47 27.31 -64.98
CA MET A 1 -31.15 27.45 -63.64
C MET A 1 -31.81 26.17 -63.14
N LYS A 2 -32.29 25.26 -64.00
CA LYS A 2 -32.99 24.03 -63.54
C LYS A 2 -32.10 22.96 -62.82
N ALA A 3 -30.83 22.84 -63.21
CA ALA A 3 -29.93 21.83 -62.62
C ALA A 3 -29.55 22.11 -61.15
N ARG A 4 -29.43 23.38 -60.75
CA ARG A 4 -29.08 23.76 -59.39
C ARG A 4 -30.12 23.35 -58.29
N TYR A 5 -31.37 23.38 -58.69
CA TYR A 5 -32.49 23.00 -57.77
C TYR A 5 -32.63 21.49 -57.64
N ILE A 6 -32.19 20.69 -58.60
CA ILE A 6 -32.18 19.23 -58.54
C ILE A 6 -31.11 18.75 -57.55
N TYR A 7 -29.92 19.35 -57.61
CA TYR A 7 -28.87 19.01 -56.64
C TYR A 7 -29.20 19.44 -55.20
N SER A 8 -29.87 20.58 -55.03
CA SER A 8 -30.34 21.04 -53.71
C SER A 8 -31.44 20.13 -53.13
N ALA A 9 -32.36 19.65 -53.99
CA ALA A 9 -33.41 18.72 -53.59
C ALA A 9 -32.87 17.32 -53.25
N LEU A 10 -31.89 16.83 -54.01
CA LEU A 10 -31.20 15.56 -53.72
C LEU A 10 -30.36 15.64 -52.44
N PHE A 11 -29.73 16.78 -52.13
CA PHE A 11 -28.97 16.99 -50.92
C PHE A 11 -29.88 17.08 -49.69
N ALA A 12 -31.03 17.73 -49.81
CA ALA A 12 -32.05 17.79 -48.76
C ALA A 12 -32.67 16.40 -48.47
N LEU A 13 -32.90 15.59 -49.51
CA LEU A 13 -33.43 14.23 -49.36
C LEU A 13 -32.42 13.29 -48.70
N ALA A 14 -31.12 13.46 -48.97
CA ALA A 14 -30.05 12.68 -48.36
C ALA A 14 -29.89 13.01 -46.85
N ILE A 15 -30.17 14.25 -46.44
CA ILE A 15 -30.14 14.66 -45.02
C ILE A 15 -31.34 14.07 -44.26
N CYS A 16 -32.51 13.97 -44.88
CA CYS A 16 -33.69 13.39 -44.25
C CYS A 16 -33.62 11.86 -44.07
N CYS A 17 -32.81 11.15 -44.86
CA CYS A 17 -32.64 9.70 -44.72
C CYS A 17 -31.53 9.32 -43.69
N GLY A 18 -30.75 10.29 -43.18
CA GLY A 18 -29.65 10.06 -42.25
C GLY A 18 -30.06 10.04 -40.75
N PHE A 19 -31.30 10.30 -40.44
CA PHE A 19 -31.80 10.34 -39.03
C PHE A 19 -32.68 9.18 -38.63
N THR A 20 -32.70 8.10 -39.39
CA THR A 20 -33.22 6.82 -38.87
C THR A 20 -32.09 6.03 -38.24
N ALA A 21 -31.34 6.67 -37.33
CA ALA A 21 -30.39 5.97 -36.49
C ALA A 21 -31.10 5.59 -35.21
N CYS A 22 -31.10 4.31 -34.93
CA CYS A 22 -31.38 3.64 -33.66
C CYS A 22 -32.75 4.00 -33.06
N SER A 23 -33.77 3.21 -33.35
CA SER A 23 -34.72 2.91 -32.31
C SER A 23 -33.91 2.35 -31.15
N GLU A 24 -33.80 3.07 -30.04
CA GLU A 24 -33.49 2.43 -28.78
C GLU A 24 -34.52 1.30 -28.65
N ASP A 25 -34.09 0.06 -28.77
CA ASP A 25 -34.87 -1.04 -28.28
C ASP A 25 -35.24 -0.65 -26.85
N ASP A 26 -36.52 -0.58 -26.55
CA ASP A 26 -37.03 -0.28 -25.22
C ASP A 26 -36.45 -1.33 -24.27
N VAL A 27 -35.28 -1.04 -23.70
CA VAL A 27 -34.73 -1.84 -22.62
C VAL A 27 -35.73 -1.72 -21.49
N ASP A 28 -36.42 -2.80 -21.21
CA ASP A 28 -37.36 -2.86 -20.10
C ASP A 28 -36.62 -2.45 -18.84
N LYS A 29 -36.89 -1.23 -18.37
CA LYS A 29 -36.21 -0.63 -17.21
C LYS A 29 -36.45 -1.42 -15.93
N ASN A 30 -37.34 -2.40 -15.95
CA ASN A 30 -37.64 -3.30 -14.83
C ASN A 30 -36.85 -4.61 -14.89
N ILE A 31 -36.15 -4.87 -15.98
CA ILE A 31 -35.29 -6.06 -16.11
C ILE A 31 -33.84 -5.60 -16.11
N SER A 32 -33.21 -5.60 -14.92
CA SER A 32 -31.76 -5.49 -14.84
C SER A 32 -31.14 -6.78 -15.35
N VAL A 33 -30.37 -6.72 -16.44
CA VAL A 33 -29.50 -7.82 -16.90
C VAL A 33 -28.29 -7.99 -15.99
N ILE A 34 -28.02 -7.01 -15.13
CA ILE A 34 -27.05 -7.16 -14.05
C ILE A 34 -27.77 -7.92 -12.93
N VAL A 35 -27.70 -9.22 -12.97
CA VAL A 35 -28.02 -10.06 -11.81
C VAL A 35 -26.89 -9.78 -10.82
N ASP A 36 -27.23 -9.05 -9.76
CA ASP A 36 -26.35 -8.95 -8.60
C ASP A 36 -26.04 -10.40 -8.17
N SER A 37 -24.84 -10.88 -8.48
CA SER A 37 -24.43 -12.21 -8.04
C SER A 37 -24.36 -12.11 -6.52
N GLN A 38 -25.41 -12.57 -5.85
CA GLN A 38 -25.46 -12.72 -4.40
C GLN A 38 -24.39 -13.74 -4.03
N THR A 39 -23.12 -13.34 -4.04
CA THR A 39 -22.07 -14.17 -3.47
C THR A 39 -22.43 -14.37 -2.00
N PRO A 40 -22.60 -15.61 -1.53
CA PRO A 40 -22.99 -15.87 -0.16
C PRO A 40 -22.03 -15.14 0.79
N GLN A 41 -22.56 -14.26 1.63
CA GLN A 41 -21.77 -13.54 2.61
C GLN A 41 -21.35 -14.51 3.72
N ASN A 42 -20.03 -14.60 3.95
CA ASN A 42 -19.47 -15.28 5.10
C ASN A 42 -19.21 -14.29 6.27
N ASP A 43 -18.61 -14.77 7.35
CA ASP A 43 -18.35 -13.92 8.53
C ASP A 43 -17.39 -12.79 8.23
N LEU A 44 -16.36 -13.03 7.41
CA LEU A 44 -15.42 -12.00 7.00
C LEU A 44 -16.10 -10.92 6.16
N ASP A 45 -16.98 -11.28 5.22
CA ASP A 45 -17.72 -10.29 4.41
C ASP A 45 -18.54 -9.35 5.29
N ARG A 46 -19.26 -9.91 6.27
CA ARG A 46 -20.06 -9.10 7.21
C ARG A 46 -19.19 -8.21 8.09
N TRP A 47 -18.04 -8.74 8.53
CA TRP A 47 -17.08 -7.98 9.33
C TRP A 47 -16.46 -6.84 8.52
N LEU A 48 -16.07 -7.09 7.25
CA LEU A 48 -15.55 -6.08 6.33
C LEU A 48 -16.58 -5.01 6.01
N GLU A 49 -17.83 -5.40 5.76
CA GLU A 49 -18.91 -4.45 5.54
C GLU A 49 -19.00 -3.43 6.68
N LYS A 50 -18.98 -3.89 7.93
CA LYS A 50 -19.10 -3.02 9.11
C LYS A 50 -17.83 -2.20 9.37
N ASN A 51 -16.65 -2.84 9.31
CA ASN A 51 -15.39 -2.26 9.79
C ASN A 51 -14.59 -1.53 8.71
N TYR A 52 -14.88 -1.78 7.42
CA TYR A 52 -14.20 -1.18 6.28
C TYR A 52 -15.13 -0.33 5.42
N VAL A 53 -16.22 -0.91 4.91
CA VAL A 53 -17.11 -0.22 3.97
C VAL A 53 -17.87 0.89 4.68
N GLN A 54 -18.64 0.56 5.72
CA GLN A 54 -19.46 1.54 6.45
C GLN A 54 -18.60 2.58 7.20
N ARG A 55 -17.48 2.12 7.79
CA ARG A 55 -16.62 3.01 8.58
C ARG A 55 -15.73 3.90 7.72
N TYR A 56 -15.07 3.36 6.68
CA TYR A 56 -14.02 4.05 5.91
C TYR A 56 -14.35 4.24 4.43
N ASN A 57 -15.42 3.62 3.91
CA ASN A 57 -15.71 3.56 2.48
C ASN A 57 -14.55 2.92 1.68
N ILE A 58 -14.03 1.80 2.19
CA ILE A 58 -12.94 1.01 1.62
C ILE A 58 -13.43 -0.41 1.40
N GLU A 59 -13.15 -0.96 0.24
CA GLU A 59 -13.39 -2.36 -0.11
C GLU A 59 -12.09 -3.16 0.05
N LEU A 60 -12.08 -4.20 0.89
CA LEU A 60 -10.99 -5.15 0.96
C LEU A 60 -11.38 -6.42 0.20
N ARG A 61 -10.66 -6.70 -0.88
CA ARG A 61 -10.84 -7.84 -1.77
C ARG A 61 -9.86 -8.95 -1.42
N TYR A 62 -10.35 -10.07 -0.99
CA TYR A 62 -9.54 -11.26 -0.68
C TYR A 62 -9.86 -12.46 -1.57
N ARG A 63 -10.98 -12.40 -2.30
CA ARG A 63 -11.31 -13.41 -3.32
C ARG A 63 -10.49 -13.12 -4.57
N TRP A 64 -10.18 -14.20 -5.27
CA TRP A 64 -9.42 -14.12 -6.50
C TRP A 64 -10.28 -13.58 -7.64
N GLU A 65 -9.78 -12.58 -8.35
CA GLU A 65 -10.37 -12.04 -9.55
C GLU A 65 -9.26 -11.86 -10.60
N ASP A 66 -9.30 -12.64 -11.68
CA ASP A 66 -8.23 -12.71 -12.68
C ASP A 66 -7.90 -11.35 -13.32
N ASN A 67 -8.88 -10.45 -13.44
CA ASN A 67 -8.73 -9.13 -14.02
C ASN A 67 -8.10 -8.08 -13.07
N GLU A 68 -7.95 -8.41 -11.80
CA GLU A 68 -7.38 -7.52 -10.77
C GLU A 68 -5.92 -7.83 -10.47
N ILE A 69 -5.31 -8.77 -11.19
CA ILE A 69 -4.02 -9.34 -10.87
C ILE A 69 -2.97 -8.90 -11.88
N ASP A 70 -1.78 -8.54 -11.39
CA ASP A 70 -0.65 -8.22 -12.25
C ASP A 70 -0.13 -9.50 -12.93
N MET A 71 -0.35 -9.59 -14.24
CA MET A 71 0.02 -10.72 -15.08
C MET A 71 1.54 -10.90 -15.26
N ASN A 72 2.36 -9.96 -14.77
CA ASN A 72 3.82 -10.11 -14.77
C ASN A 72 4.33 -11.11 -13.72
N TYR A 73 3.47 -11.50 -12.78
CA TYR A 73 3.80 -12.39 -11.68
C TYR A 73 2.96 -13.67 -11.69
N ILE A 74 3.51 -14.74 -11.14
CA ILE A 74 2.75 -15.96 -10.83
C ILE A 74 2.21 -15.81 -9.42
N LEU A 75 0.92 -15.49 -9.30
CA LEU A 75 0.27 -15.18 -8.04
C LEU A 75 -0.74 -16.28 -7.65
N VAL A 76 -1.01 -16.37 -6.34
CA VAL A 76 -1.99 -17.30 -5.77
C VAL A 76 -2.96 -16.56 -4.86
N PRO A 77 -4.20 -17.03 -4.69
CA PRO A 77 -5.17 -16.39 -3.80
C PRO A 77 -4.73 -16.42 -2.34
N ALA A 78 -5.16 -15.40 -1.59
CA ALA A 78 -5.08 -15.41 -0.13
C ALA A 78 -6.02 -16.49 0.43
N LYS A 79 -5.54 -17.29 1.39
CA LYS A 79 -6.39 -18.21 2.15
C LYS A 79 -7.33 -17.42 3.06
N TYR A 80 -8.52 -17.95 3.29
CA TYR A 80 -9.56 -17.28 4.08
C TYR A 80 -9.07 -16.83 5.46
N GLU A 81 -8.50 -17.75 6.24
CA GLU A 81 -8.00 -17.47 7.59
C GLU A 81 -6.87 -16.43 7.60
N HIS A 82 -6.03 -16.41 6.55
CA HIS A 82 -4.95 -15.42 6.44
C HIS A 82 -5.48 -14.06 5.95
N ALA A 83 -6.52 -14.05 5.14
CA ALA A 83 -7.24 -12.82 4.79
C ALA A 83 -7.92 -12.18 6.01
N VAL A 84 -8.50 -13.00 6.92
CA VAL A 84 -9.00 -12.53 8.22
C VAL A 84 -7.89 -11.83 9.01
N ARG A 85 -6.74 -12.49 9.16
CA ARG A 85 -5.59 -11.93 9.89
C ARG A 85 -5.11 -10.61 9.28
N MET A 86 -4.94 -10.58 7.94
CA MET A 86 -4.48 -9.37 7.25
C MET A 86 -5.46 -8.21 7.39
N ALA A 87 -6.77 -8.47 7.26
CA ALA A 87 -7.78 -7.45 7.47
C ALA A 87 -7.74 -6.88 8.90
N ARG A 88 -7.53 -7.73 9.89
CA ARG A 88 -7.38 -7.32 11.29
C ARG A 88 -6.09 -6.53 11.52
N ILE A 89 -4.97 -6.96 10.94
CA ILE A 89 -3.67 -6.30 11.03
C ILE A 89 -3.74 -4.90 10.39
N LEU A 90 -4.23 -4.80 9.16
CA LEU A 90 -4.34 -3.52 8.45
C LEU A 90 -5.17 -2.52 9.26
N LYS A 91 -6.32 -2.96 9.80
CA LYS A 91 -7.14 -2.11 10.64
C LYS A 91 -6.38 -1.70 11.90
N TYR A 92 -5.81 -2.65 12.64
CA TYR A 92 -5.17 -2.42 13.93
C TYR A 92 -3.94 -1.51 13.83
N ILE A 93 -3.02 -1.82 12.92
CA ILE A 93 -1.75 -1.11 12.81
C ILE A 93 -1.89 0.22 12.04
N CYS A 94 -2.67 0.24 10.96
CA CYS A 94 -2.82 1.43 10.14
C CYS A 94 -4.05 2.23 10.55
N PHE A 95 -5.27 1.76 10.31
CA PHE A 95 -6.46 2.57 10.46
C PHE A 95 -6.69 3.07 11.89
N ASP A 96 -6.56 2.20 12.88
CA ASP A 96 -6.78 2.58 14.27
C ASP A 96 -5.66 3.52 14.80
N SER A 97 -4.44 3.48 14.21
CA SER A 97 -3.37 4.42 14.53
C SER A 97 -3.65 5.81 13.97
N PHE A 98 -4.07 5.89 12.71
CA PHE A 98 -4.47 7.17 12.12
C PHE A 98 -5.72 7.74 12.79
N ASP A 99 -6.75 6.92 13.07
CA ASP A 99 -7.96 7.34 13.79
C ASP A 99 -7.62 7.95 15.17
N GLU A 100 -6.66 7.34 15.91
CA GLU A 100 -6.22 7.83 17.21
C GLU A 100 -5.58 9.22 17.10
N VAL A 101 -4.76 9.45 16.09
CA VAL A 101 -4.02 10.71 15.91
C VAL A 101 -4.87 11.82 15.31
N THR A 102 -5.77 11.47 14.39
CA THR A 102 -6.59 12.44 13.66
C THR A 102 -7.99 12.64 14.24
N GLY A 103 -8.32 11.89 15.29
CA GLY A 103 -9.58 12.03 16.02
C GLY A 103 -10.77 11.28 15.41
N GLY A 104 -10.54 10.38 14.44
CA GLY A 104 -11.60 9.55 13.89
C GLY A 104 -11.36 9.07 12.45
N PRO A 105 -12.37 8.42 11.85
CA PRO A 105 -12.20 7.71 10.57
C PRO A 105 -12.14 8.63 9.34
N GLU A 106 -12.41 9.93 9.50
CA GLU A 106 -12.57 10.85 8.37
C GLU A 106 -11.26 11.03 7.59
N PHE A 107 -10.12 11.00 8.26
CA PHE A 107 -8.82 11.08 7.62
C PHE A 107 -8.60 9.90 6.67
N ILE A 108 -8.73 8.67 7.17
CA ILE A 108 -8.63 7.43 6.37
C ILE A 108 -9.69 7.43 5.26
N ARG A 109 -10.92 7.82 5.58
CA ARG A 109 -12.01 7.91 4.61
C ARG A 109 -11.68 8.86 3.45
N ALA A 110 -10.99 9.95 3.70
CA ALA A 110 -10.62 10.94 2.69
C ALA A 110 -9.35 10.57 1.91
N SER A 111 -8.33 10.01 2.59
CA SER A 111 -6.98 9.89 2.05
C SER A 111 -6.58 8.48 1.65
N PHE A 112 -7.10 7.41 2.29
CA PHE A 112 -6.72 6.04 1.96
C PHE A 112 -7.36 5.58 0.63
N PRO A 113 -6.70 4.69 -0.14
CA PRO A 113 -7.27 4.08 -1.35
C PRO A 113 -8.59 3.37 -1.10
N LYS A 114 -9.45 3.35 -2.11
CA LYS A 114 -10.78 2.77 -1.96
C LYS A 114 -10.82 1.25 -2.09
N VAL A 115 -9.74 0.68 -2.62
CA VAL A 115 -9.61 -0.76 -2.80
C VAL A 115 -8.30 -1.26 -2.18
N VAL A 116 -8.40 -2.32 -1.41
CA VAL A 116 -7.25 -3.13 -0.97
C VAL A 116 -7.42 -4.53 -1.53
N GLN A 117 -6.46 -4.98 -2.33
CA GLN A 117 -6.44 -6.34 -2.88
C GLN A 117 -5.43 -7.20 -2.12
N LEU A 118 -5.85 -8.37 -1.66
CA LEU A 118 -4.99 -9.33 -0.98
C LEU A 118 -4.52 -10.43 -1.94
N VAL A 119 -3.22 -10.75 -1.90
CA VAL A 119 -2.57 -11.79 -2.69
C VAL A 119 -1.78 -12.73 -1.79
N GLY A 120 -1.86 -14.03 -2.04
CA GLY A 120 -1.35 -15.05 -1.13
C GLY A 120 0.17 -15.17 -1.08
N ASN A 121 0.86 -14.96 -2.19
CA ASN A 121 2.32 -15.07 -2.29
C ASN A 121 2.97 -13.73 -2.68
N PRO A 122 4.30 -13.58 -2.48
CA PRO A 122 5.01 -12.38 -2.95
C PRO A 122 5.16 -12.38 -4.47
N GLY A 123 5.35 -11.20 -5.05
CA GLY A 123 5.70 -11.04 -6.46
C GLY A 123 7.19 -11.25 -6.69
N TRP A 124 7.61 -12.41 -7.14
CA TRP A 124 9.01 -12.72 -7.39
C TRP A 124 9.54 -12.03 -8.63
N ASN A 125 10.58 -11.23 -8.47
CA ASN A 125 11.29 -10.54 -9.54
C ASN A 125 12.39 -11.43 -10.14
N GLY A 126 12.73 -11.20 -11.42
CA GLY A 126 13.75 -11.99 -12.12
C GLY A 126 15.18 -11.87 -11.56
N ASN A 127 15.44 -10.91 -10.67
CA ASN A 127 16.72 -10.68 -10.00
C ASN A 127 16.79 -11.34 -8.61
N GLY A 128 15.79 -12.12 -8.21
CA GLY A 128 15.71 -12.78 -6.90
C GLY A 128 15.15 -11.92 -5.76
N SER A 129 14.83 -10.66 -6.01
CA SER A 129 14.04 -9.85 -5.07
C SER A 129 12.54 -10.17 -5.20
N TYR A 130 11.74 -9.65 -4.29
CA TYR A 130 10.29 -9.82 -4.34
C TYR A 130 9.59 -8.54 -3.90
N THR A 131 8.37 -8.37 -4.39
CA THR A 131 7.48 -7.27 -4.08
C THR A 131 6.45 -7.73 -3.06
N LEU A 132 6.23 -6.95 -2.00
CA LEU A 132 5.27 -7.22 -0.93
C LEU A 132 4.02 -6.35 -1.02
N GLY A 133 4.08 -5.25 -1.76
CA GLY A 133 2.97 -4.34 -1.98
C GLY A 133 3.14 -3.54 -3.26
N SER A 134 2.09 -2.87 -3.65
CA SER A 134 2.12 -1.84 -4.70
C SER A 134 0.94 -0.89 -4.54
N SER A 135 1.14 0.38 -4.90
CA SER A 135 0.06 1.37 -4.96
C SER A 135 -0.24 1.76 -6.40
N GLU A 136 -1.50 1.66 -6.82
CA GLU A 136 -1.92 1.94 -8.17
C GLU A 136 -2.69 3.27 -8.23
N GLY A 137 -2.01 4.34 -8.67
CA GLY A 137 -2.61 5.64 -8.92
C GLY A 137 -3.36 6.26 -7.74
N GLY A 138 -2.99 5.92 -6.52
CA GLY A 138 -3.67 6.37 -5.31
C GLY A 138 -5.08 5.82 -5.11
N TYR A 139 -5.53 4.89 -5.96
CA TYR A 139 -6.87 4.30 -5.90
C TYR A 139 -6.89 2.92 -5.25
N LYS A 140 -5.87 2.08 -5.52
CA LYS A 140 -5.77 0.70 -5.04
C LYS A 140 -4.41 0.45 -4.40
N ILE A 141 -4.40 -0.29 -3.29
CA ILE A 141 -3.21 -0.91 -2.71
C ILE A 141 -3.36 -2.42 -2.85
N ASN A 142 -2.30 -3.07 -3.34
CA ASN A 142 -2.16 -4.51 -3.31
C ASN A 142 -1.26 -4.89 -2.13
N LEU A 143 -1.69 -5.84 -1.30
CA LEU A 143 -0.90 -6.42 -0.23
C LEU A 143 -0.65 -7.89 -0.55
N TRP A 144 0.61 -8.26 -0.70
CA TRP A 144 1.04 -9.58 -1.13
C TRP A 144 1.61 -10.38 0.03
N TYR A 145 1.90 -11.66 -0.23
CA TYR A 145 2.46 -12.60 0.74
C TYR A 145 1.58 -12.90 1.95
N VAL A 146 0.27 -12.66 1.83
CA VAL A 146 -0.71 -12.81 2.92
C VAL A 146 -0.73 -14.22 3.51
N ASN A 147 -0.40 -15.25 2.70
CA ASN A 147 -0.39 -16.63 3.20
C ASN A 147 0.73 -16.93 4.19
N HIS A 148 1.77 -16.10 4.23
CA HIS A 148 2.84 -16.21 5.23
C HIS A 148 2.36 -15.95 6.68
N LEU A 149 1.24 -15.28 6.86
CA LEU A 149 0.61 -15.11 8.18
C LEU A 149 0.18 -16.43 8.85
N GLY A 150 0.17 -17.53 8.12
CA GLY A 150 -0.08 -18.87 8.63
C GLY A 150 1.18 -19.65 8.98
N ASP A 151 2.37 -19.14 8.69
CA ASP A 151 3.61 -19.87 8.83
C ASP A 151 4.18 -19.77 10.27
N ASN A 152 5.11 -20.67 10.55
CA ASN A 152 5.95 -20.61 11.74
C ASN A 152 7.34 -20.11 11.35
N LEU A 153 7.85 -19.18 12.14
CA LEU A 153 9.20 -18.66 12.03
C LEU A 153 10.13 -19.50 12.89
N VAL A 154 11.00 -20.27 12.23
CA VAL A 154 12.02 -21.12 12.91
C VAL A 154 13.37 -20.61 12.50
N VAL A 155 14.12 -20.06 13.46
CA VAL A 155 15.45 -19.48 13.22
C VAL A 155 16.49 -20.21 14.05
N TYR A 156 17.61 -20.54 13.42
CA TYR A 156 18.77 -21.13 14.06
C TYR A 156 19.96 -20.18 13.95
N ASP A 157 20.85 -20.22 14.93
CA ASP A 157 22.14 -19.53 14.82
C ASP A 157 23.14 -20.27 13.91
N SER A 158 24.35 -19.71 13.75
CA SER A 158 25.41 -20.31 12.93
C SER A 158 25.90 -21.66 13.47
N SER A 159 25.58 -22.02 14.71
CA SER A 159 25.91 -23.28 15.37
C SER A 159 24.72 -24.26 15.36
N TRP A 160 23.68 -23.99 14.57
CA TRP A 160 22.44 -24.78 14.49
C TRP A 160 21.67 -24.88 15.83
N GLN A 161 21.85 -23.90 16.73
CA GLN A 161 21.04 -23.78 17.93
C GLN A 161 19.75 -23.03 17.58
N LEU A 162 18.62 -23.57 18.04
CA LEU A 162 17.31 -22.92 17.85
C LEU A 162 17.27 -21.62 18.68
N ILE A 163 17.14 -20.47 18.01
CA ILE A 163 17.03 -19.15 18.64
C ILE A 163 15.62 -18.59 18.58
N LYS A 164 14.79 -19.03 17.63
CA LYS A 164 13.41 -18.59 17.50
C LYS A 164 12.52 -19.71 16.97
N ASN A 165 11.38 -19.92 17.60
CA ASN A 165 10.31 -20.79 17.14
C ASN A 165 8.98 -20.19 17.60
N ASP A 166 8.38 -19.38 16.77
CA ASP A 166 7.10 -18.71 17.03
C ASP A 166 6.29 -18.64 15.73
N SER A 167 5.03 -18.32 15.81
CA SER A 167 4.23 -18.05 14.61
C SER A 167 4.50 -16.63 14.11
N VAL A 168 4.53 -16.45 12.78
CA VAL A 168 4.69 -15.14 12.14
C VAL A 168 3.74 -14.09 12.73
N ILE A 169 2.48 -14.47 12.96
CA ILE A 169 1.44 -13.57 13.49
C ILE A 169 1.73 -13.03 14.91
N ARG A 170 2.72 -13.56 15.63
CA ARG A 170 3.14 -13.13 16.97
C ARG A 170 4.50 -12.49 17.00
N ASP A 171 5.19 -12.49 15.88
CA ASP A 171 6.53 -11.96 15.74
C ASP A 171 6.52 -10.53 15.23
N ARG A 172 6.83 -9.57 16.11
CA ARG A 172 6.82 -8.13 15.77
C ARG A 172 7.81 -7.80 14.66
N GLU A 173 9.01 -8.38 14.70
CA GLU A 173 10.06 -8.08 13.72
C GLU A 173 9.64 -8.55 12.33
N GLU A 174 9.13 -9.80 12.23
CA GLU A 174 8.64 -10.36 10.98
C GLU A 174 7.40 -9.62 10.46
N LEU A 175 6.44 -9.31 11.34
CA LEU A 175 5.25 -8.55 10.98
C LEU A 175 5.59 -7.14 10.50
N ASN A 176 6.58 -6.49 11.13
CA ASN A 176 7.03 -5.18 10.69
C ASN A 176 7.74 -5.27 9.33
N ALA A 177 8.72 -6.17 9.19
CA ALA A 177 9.49 -6.32 7.97
C ALA A 177 8.61 -6.66 6.76
N THR A 178 7.53 -7.44 6.96
CA THR A 178 6.71 -7.95 5.87
C THR A 178 5.44 -7.13 5.63
N TYR A 179 4.78 -6.62 6.69
CA TYR A 179 3.45 -6.03 6.54
C TYR A 179 3.33 -4.60 7.04
N PHE A 180 3.77 -4.26 8.25
CA PHE A 180 3.53 -2.93 8.82
C PHE A 180 4.25 -1.86 8.03
N HIS A 181 5.53 -2.09 7.78
CA HIS A 181 6.35 -1.22 6.94
C HIS A 181 5.74 -1.10 5.53
N THR A 182 5.41 -2.22 4.88
CA THR A 182 4.81 -2.23 3.54
C THR A 182 3.50 -1.44 3.49
N ILE A 183 2.59 -1.64 4.44
CA ILE A 183 1.31 -0.91 4.49
C ILE A 183 1.54 0.61 4.59
N ILE A 184 2.42 1.05 5.49
CA ILE A 184 2.71 2.48 5.69
C ILE A 184 3.50 3.05 4.49
N HIS A 185 4.38 2.27 3.89
CA HIS A 185 5.12 2.62 2.68
C HIS A 185 4.19 2.88 1.49
N GLU A 186 3.31 1.93 1.17
CA GLU A 186 2.35 2.09 0.08
C GLU A 186 1.40 3.26 0.32
N TYR A 187 1.02 3.49 1.57
CA TYR A 187 0.22 4.65 1.91
C TYR A 187 1.03 5.96 1.78
N GLY A 188 2.33 5.92 2.04
CA GLY A 188 3.27 7.01 1.76
C GLY A 188 3.24 7.43 0.29
N HIS A 189 3.25 6.46 -0.63
CA HIS A 189 3.11 6.72 -2.06
C HIS A 189 1.79 7.39 -2.43
N VAL A 190 0.69 6.94 -1.83
CA VAL A 190 -0.64 7.55 -2.07
C VAL A 190 -0.66 9.04 -1.72
N PHE A 191 0.00 9.43 -0.64
CA PHE A 191 0.08 10.82 -0.22
C PHE A 191 0.81 11.69 -1.25
N HIS A 192 2.03 11.31 -1.62
CA HIS A 192 2.83 12.13 -2.54
C HIS A 192 2.35 12.09 -4.00
N GLN A 193 1.61 11.03 -4.41
CA GLN A 193 0.94 10.97 -5.70
C GLN A 193 -0.22 11.98 -5.79
N ARG A 194 -0.86 12.31 -4.67
CA ARG A 194 -1.96 13.30 -4.60
C ARG A 194 -1.46 14.72 -4.41
N VAL A 195 -0.50 14.90 -3.52
CA VAL A 195 0.14 16.18 -3.24
C VAL A 195 1.65 15.98 -3.29
N PRO A 196 2.34 16.43 -4.34
CA PRO A 196 3.78 16.26 -4.45
C PRO A 196 4.55 16.94 -3.29
N TYR A 197 5.58 16.26 -2.81
CA TYR A 197 6.53 16.85 -1.86
C TYR A 197 7.50 17.83 -2.55
N THR A 198 8.22 18.62 -1.75
CA THR A 198 9.15 19.64 -2.26
C THR A 198 10.36 19.01 -2.97
N ASN A 199 10.82 19.65 -4.06
CA ASN A 199 12.02 19.21 -4.78
C ASN A 199 13.31 19.29 -3.95
N GLU A 200 13.32 19.99 -2.82
CA GLU A 200 14.45 20.02 -1.89
C GLU A 200 14.78 18.61 -1.36
N PHE A 201 13.77 17.76 -1.15
CA PHE A 201 13.96 16.38 -0.76
C PHE A 201 14.86 15.63 -1.75
N ASN A 202 14.56 15.76 -3.05
CA ASN A 202 15.29 15.09 -4.13
C ASN A 202 16.76 15.53 -4.21
N GLN A 203 17.07 16.75 -3.78
CA GLN A 203 18.41 17.33 -3.87
C GLN A 203 19.35 16.84 -2.76
N ILE A 204 18.82 16.33 -1.64
CA ILE A 204 19.64 15.92 -0.49
C ILE A 204 20.59 14.78 -0.85
N THR A 205 20.11 13.77 -1.58
CA THR A 205 20.90 12.64 -2.08
C THR A 205 21.12 12.70 -3.60
N GLY A 206 20.39 13.54 -4.33
CA GLY A 206 20.62 13.92 -5.72
C GLY A 206 21.12 12.79 -6.63
N SER A 207 22.42 12.83 -6.96
CA SER A 207 23.06 11.85 -7.87
C SER A 207 23.35 10.49 -7.23
N ASP A 208 23.06 10.28 -5.95
CA ASP A 208 23.35 9.04 -5.23
C ASP A 208 22.28 7.97 -5.44
N TYR A 209 21.13 8.30 -6.09
CA TYR A 209 20.12 7.31 -6.47
C TYR A 209 20.65 6.31 -7.50
N LEU A 210 20.37 5.03 -7.27
CA LEU A 210 20.97 3.90 -7.97
C LEU A 210 20.02 3.19 -8.93
N GLY A 211 18.71 3.47 -8.87
CA GLY A 211 17.70 2.66 -9.56
C GLY A 211 17.85 1.18 -9.21
N GLY A 212 17.56 0.28 -10.13
CA GLY A 212 17.67 -1.16 -9.90
C GLY A 212 19.07 -1.67 -9.51
N SER A 213 20.13 -0.84 -9.63
CA SER A 213 21.50 -1.24 -9.28
C SER A 213 21.73 -1.33 -7.76
N TYR A 214 20.83 -0.79 -6.92
CA TYR A 214 21.00 -0.81 -5.46
C TYR A 214 21.21 -2.23 -4.92
N THR A 215 20.57 -3.24 -5.51
CA THR A 215 20.68 -4.65 -5.11
C THR A 215 22.08 -5.24 -5.36
N SER A 216 22.87 -4.65 -6.26
CA SER A 216 24.24 -5.07 -6.56
C SER A 216 25.30 -4.21 -5.88
N VAL A 217 24.94 -2.98 -5.48
CA VAL A 217 25.85 -2.04 -4.80
C VAL A 217 25.92 -2.33 -3.31
N PHE A 218 24.80 -2.62 -2.67
CA PHE A 218 24.77 -2.92 -1.24
C PHE A 218 24.87 -4.43 -1.00
N SER A 219 25.75 -4.81 -0.08
CA SER A 219 26.04 -6.21 0.22
C SER A 219 24.95 -6.91 1.03
N SER A 220 24.16 -6.12 1.76
CA SER A 220 23.04 -6.59 2.60
C SER A 220 22.12 -5.42 2.93
N PRO A 221 20.90 -5.66 3.46
CA PRO A 221 20.04 -4.60 3.98
C PRO A 221 20.64 -3.79 5.13
N GLU A 222 21.67 -4.31 5.79
CA GLU A 222 22.39 -3.71 6.90
C GLU A 222 23.75 -3.09 6.51
N ASP A 223 24.05 -3.00 5.22
CA ASP A 223 25.31 -2.42 4.73
C ASP A 223 25.44 -0.96 5.21
N PRO A 224 26.49 -0.62 5.99
CA PRO A 224 26.67 0.75 6.49
C PRO A 224 26.73 1.82 5.40
N GLN A 225 27.13 1.47 4.18
CA GLN A 225 27.17 2.40 3.05
C GLN A 225 25.78 3.00 2.72
N ILE A 226 24.69 2.24 2.98
CA ILE A 226 23.32 2.72 2.81
C ILE A 226 23.14 4.00 3.62
N PHE A 227 23.37 3.87 4.92
CA PHE A 227 23.12 4.93 5.90
C PHE A 227 24.12 6.08 5.74
N GLN A 228 25.38 5.78 5.42
CA GLN A 228 26.45 6.79 5.19
C GLN A 228 26.17 7.66 3.96
N ARG A 229 25.49 7.15 2.95
CA ARG A 229 25.01 7.93 1.80
C ARG A 229 23.78 8.79 2.11
N GLY A 230 23.11 8.55 3.23
CA GLY A 230 21.92 9.27 3.67
C GLY A 230 20.61 8.60 3.25
N PHE A 231 20.62 7.31 2.97
CA PHE A 231 19.43 6.49 2.78
C PHE A 231 19.07 5.77 4.07
N ILE A 232 17.78 5.67 4.34
CA ILE A 232 17.29 5.02 5.56
C ILE A 232 17.19 3.49 5.40
N THR A 233 17.06 3.00 4.16
CA THR A 233 17.08 1.59 3.75
C THR A 233 17.81 1.45 2.41
N ALA A 234 18.16 0.23 2.02
CA ALA A 234 18.72 -0.02 0.69
C ALA A 234 17.76 0.35 -0.43
N TYR A 235 16.45 0.09 -0.23
CA TYR A 235 15.43 0.38 -1.23
C TYR A 235 15.19 1.88 -1.44
N ALA A 236 15.39 2.70 -0.41
CA ALA A 236 15.37 4.15 -0.54
C ALA A 236 16.33 4.68 -1.62
N ALA A 237 17.42 3.97 -1.91
CA ALA A 237 18.36 4.36 -2.97
C ALA A 237 17.83 4.08 -4.40
N TYR A 238 16.67 3.45 -4.56
CA TYR A 238 16.07 3.18 -5.87
C TYR A 238 15.68 4.49 -6.58
N SER A 239 14.91 5.32 -5.93
CA SER A 239 14.43 6.61 -6.46
C SER A 239 14.04 7.58 -5.34
N ALA A 240 13.82 8.83 -5.67
CA ALA A 240 13.39 9.84 -4.70
C ALA A 240 12.00 9.54 -4.12
N ASP A 241 11.09 8.96 -4.90
CA ASP A 241 9.75 8.60 -4.44
C ASP A 241 9.79 7.42 -3.45
N GLU A 242 10.65 6.42 -3.73
CA GLU A 242 10.89 5.33 -2.79
C GLU A 242 11.58 5.84 -1.51
N ASP A 243 12.55 6.74 -1.63
CA ASP A 243 13.24 7.34 -0.49
C ASP A 243 12.28 8.13 0.42
N PHE A 244 11.32 8.84 -0.17
CA PHE A 244 10.29 9.54 0.59
C PHE A 244 9.38 8.54 1.35
N ALA A 245 8.86 7.52 0.66
CA ALA A 245 8.01 6.50 1.25
C ALA A 245 8.75 5.67 2.31
N GLU A 246 10.01 5.28 2.03
CA GLU A 246 10.90 4.59 2.98
C GLU A 246 11.22 5.43 4.21
N THR A 247 11.52 6.73 4.03
CA THR A 247 11.78 7.64 5.15
C THR A 247 10.58 7.75 6.07
N PHE A 248 9.39 7.87 5.51
CA PHE A 248 8.13 7.92 6.26
C PHE A 248 7.84 6.60 6.97
N SER A 249 7.80 5.49 6.23
CA SER A 249 7.41 4.18 6.76
C SER A 249 8.40 3.66 7.80
N THR A 250 9.71 3.72 7.51
CA THR A 250 10.74 3.30 8.46
C THR A 250 10.67 4.12 9.74
N TYR A 251 10.51 5.44 9.65
CA TYR A 251 10.39 6.27 10.85
C TYR A 251 9.16 5.89 11.68
N VAL A 252 8.01 5.69 11.07
CA VAL A 252 6.75 5.38 11.76
C VAL A 252 6.77 4.01 12.41
N THR A 253 7.37 3.00 11.76
CA THR A 253 7.30 1.60 12.20
C THR A 253 8.54 1.08 12.93
N SER A 254 9.62 1.84 12.99
CA SER A 254 10.81 1.45 13.77
C SER A 254 10.66 1.81 15.25
N THR A 255 11.17 0.95 16.13
CA THR A 255 11.39 1.32 17.54
C THR A 255 12.44 2.43 17.65
N ASP A 256 12.53 3.06 18.83
CA ASP A 256 13.56 4.06 19.09
C ASP A 256 14.97 3.46 18.98
N GLU A 257 15.14 2.22 19.40
CA GLU A 257 16.43 1.51 19.30
C GLU A 257 16.79 1.26 17.83
N GLU A 258 15.88 0.74 17.03
CA GLU A 258 16.09 0.46 15.59
C GLU A 258 16.43 1.75 14.83
N PHE A 259 15.65 2.81 15.04
CA PHE A 259 15.92 4.09 14.38
C PHE A 259 17.25 4.71 14.82
N ASN A 260 17.57 4.67 16.12
CA ASN A 260 18.86 5.14 16.62
C ASN A 260 20.03 4.34 16.06
N ASN A 261 19.90 3.04 15.86
CA ASN A 261 20.92 2.22 15.20
C ASN A 261 21.18 2.64 13.74
N ILE A 262 20.13 2.99 12.99
CA ILE A 262 20.27 3.58 11.65
C ILE A 262 21.09 4.87 11.72
N ILE A 263 20.73 5.77 12.60
CA ILE A 263 21.39 7.06 12.79
C ILE A 263 22.87 6.91 13.23
N LEU A 264 23.18 5.93 14.08
CA LEU A 264 24.56 5.63 14.49
C LEU A 264 25.41 5.10 13.34
N LYS A 265 24.87 4.18 12.51
CA LYS A 265 25.56 3.63 11.33
C LYS A 265 25.81 4.68 10.24
N ALA A 266 25.00 5.72 10.17
CA ALA A 266 25.05 6.74 9.13
C ALA A 266 26.28 7.66 9.21
N GLY A 267 26.98 7.71 10.36
CA GLY A 267 28.05 8.67 10.56
C GLY A 267 27.52 10.12 10.56
N THR A 268 28.41 11.09 10.40
CA THR A 268 28.01 12.51 10.49
C THR A 268 27.21 12.97 9.27
N ASP A 269 27.73 12.73 8.07
CA ASP A 269 27.14 13.24 6.83
C ASP A 269 25.81 12.52 6.49
N GLY A 270 25.80 11.19 6.57
CA GLY A 270 24.60 10.40 6.34
C GLY A 270 23.48 10.74 7.32
N ARG A 271 23.82 10.87 8.62
CA ARG A 271 22.88 11.32 9.65
C ARG A 271 22.28 12.69 9.36
N ASN A 272 23.09 13.65 8.90
CA ASN A 272 22.60 14.98 8.54
C ASN A 272 21.60 14.90 7.38
N LYS A 273 21.91 14.10 6.35
CA LYS A 273 21.01 13.88 5.21
C LYS A 273 19.70 13.20 5.64
N ILE A 274 19.76 12.12 6.43
CA ILE A 274 18.57 11.41 6.92
C ILE A 274 17.70 12.34 7.77
N ASN A 275 18.29 13.10 8.70
CA ASN A 275 17.53 14.03 9.54
C ASN A 275 16.91 15.19 8.73
N GLN A 276 17.58 15.65 7.67
CA GLN A 276 17.02 16.67 6.78
C GLN A 276 15.82 16.13 6.00
N LYS A 277 15.92 14.91 5.45
CA LYS A 277 14.81 14.22 4.78
C LYS A 277 13.63 14.02 5.73
N LEU A 278 13.88 13.49 6.92
CA LEU A 278 12.84 13.25 7.91
C LEU A 278 12.11 14.54 8.31
N ARG A 279 12.83 15.66 8.43
CA ARG A 279 12.19 16.95 8.69
C ARG A 279 11.26 17.34 7.55
N ILE A 280 11.72 17.25 6.30
CA ILE A 280 10.86 17.55 5.13
C ILE A 280 9.62 16.64 5.10
N VAL A 281 9.77 15.35 5.43
CA VAL A 281 8.65 14.42 5.53
C VAL A 281 7.65 14.87 6.60
N LYS A 282 8.13 15.23 7.79
CA LYS A 282 7.26 15.71 8.88
C LYS A 282 6.54 17.01 8.51
N ASP A 283 7.28 17.99 7.97
CA ASP A 283 6.71 19.26 7.53
C ASP A 283 5.67 19.02 6.41
N TYR A 284 5.97 18.14 5.44
CA TYR A 284 5.04 17.75 4.39
C TYR A 284 3.71 17.21 4.92
N PHE A 285 3.76 16.27 5.87
CA PHE A 285 2.55 15.70 6.46
C PHE A 285 1.79 16.71 7.31
N GLN A 286 2.49 17.54 8.07
CA GLN A 286 1.86 18.58 8.87
C GLN A 286 1.16 19.64 8.02
N ASP A 287 1.84 20.13 6.97
CA ASP A 287 1.35 21.25 6.16
C ASP A 287 0.23 20.87 5.18
N ASN A 288 0.30 19.66 4.62
CA ASN A 288 -0.65 19.22 3.58
C ASN A 288 -1.78 18.33 4.11
N TRP A 289 -1.55 17.67 5.26
CA TRP A 289 -2.47 16.65 5.76
C TRP A 289 -2.88 16.86 7.22
N GLU A 290 -2.38 17.90 7.88
CA GLU A 290 -2.62 18.16 9.31
C GLU A 290 -2.28 16.92 10.18
N LEU A 291 -1.29 16.13 9.77
CA LEU A 291 -0.89 14.88 10.40
C LEU A 291 0.44 15.05 11.15
N ASP A 292 0.40 14.83 12.46
CA ASP A 292 1.59 14.74 13.29
C ASP A 292 2.23 13.33 13.15
N VAL A 293 3.35 13.26 12.44
CA VAL A 293 4.08 12.01 12.19
C VAL A 293 4.69 11.43 13.46
N ASP A 294 5.06 12.26 14.43
CA ASP A 294 5.59 11.79 15.72
C ASP A 294 4.49 11.15 16.57
N ALA A 295 3.30 11.75 16.58
CA ALA A 295 2.14 11.15 17.22
C ALA A 295 1.73 9.84 16.54
N LEU A 296 1.77 9.78 15.21
CA LEU A 296 1.51 8.56 14.45
C LEU A 296 2.50 7.45 14.81
N ARG A 297 3.80 7.76 14.85
CA ARG A 297 4.84 6.83 15.30
C ARG A 297 4.53 6.25 16.68
N GLN A 298 4.18 7.09 17.65
CA GLN A 298 3.82 6.65 19.01
C GLN A 298 2.59 5.74 19.01
N ALA A 299 1.57 6.06 18.23
CA ALA A 299 0.37 5.25 18.11
C ALA A 299 0.64 3.87 17.49
N VAL A 300 1.52 3.79 16.48
CA VAL A 300 1.95 2.52 15.86
C VAL A 300 2.78 1.70 16.84
N GLN A 301 3.81 2.29 17.45
CA GLN A 301 4.68 1.59 18.42
C GLN A 301 3.91 1.05 19.63
N LYS A 302 2.94 1.81 20.13
CA LYS A 302 2.04 1.34 21.20
C LYS A 302 1.28 0.07 20.79
N ARG A 303 0.82 0.00 19.54
CA ARG A 303 0.13 -1.17 19.00
C ARG A 303 1.07 -2.34 18.78
N GLU A 304 2.26 -2.09 18.26
CA GLU A 304 3.30 -3.11 18.10
C GLU A 304 3.69 -3.74 19.45
N ALA A 305 3.83 -2.95 20.48
CA ALA A 305 4.13 -3.45 21.85
C ALA A 305 3.03 -4.38 22.41
N ASN A 306 1.79 -4.23 21.95
CA ASN A 306 0.64 -5.01 22.40
C ASN A 306 0.19 -6.09 21.39
N LEU A 307 1.01 -6.44 20.40
CA LEU A 307 0.68 -7.42 19.36
C LEU A 307 0.31 -8.80 19.93
N ARG A 308 1.05 -9.28 20.92
CA ARG A 308 0.85 -10.61 21.52
C ARG A 308 -0.47 -10.75 22.25
N GLU A 309 -1.09 -9.63 22.63
CA GLU A 309 -2.39 -9.59 23.30
C GLU A 309 -3.55 -9.57 22.29
N GLN A 310 -3.26 -9.38 20.98
CA GLN A 310 -4.28 -9.31 19.96
C GLN A 310 -4.69 -10.71 19.48
N ASN A 311 -5.98 -10.88 19.26
CA ASN A 311 -6.53 -12.02 18.54
C ASN A 311 -6.90 -11.59 17.11
N PHE A 312 -5.99 -11.82 16.17
CA PHE A 312 -6.22 -11.49 14.76
C PHE A 312 -7.12 -12.51 14.02
N ASP A 313 -7.52 -13.57 14.65
CA ASP A 313 -8.51 -14.52 14.11
C ASP A 313 -9.96 -14.16 14.52
N ASP A 314 -10.15 -13.20 15.44
CA ASP A 314 -11.46 -12.80 15.93
C ASP A 314 -12.11 -11.76 15.01
N ILE A 315 -13.19 -12.14 14.34
CA ILE A 315 -14.07 -11.31 13.52
C ILE A 315 -15.51 -11.29 14.06
N SER A 316 -15.68 -11.43 15.36
CA SER A 316 -16.99 -11.24 16.01
C SER A 316 -17.51 -9.81 15.79
N LEU A 317 -18.83 -9.67 15.53
CA LEU A 317 -19.49 -8.41 15.16
C LEU A 317 -20.04 -7.65 16.38
#